data_89c7a37d06b9f9c92208370a346ed35c
#
_entry.id   89c7a37d06b9f9c92208370a346ed35c
#
_cell.length_a   1.000
_cell.length_b   1.000
_cell.length_c   1.000
_cell.angle_alpha   90.00
_cell.angle_beta   90.00
_cell.angle_gamma   90.00
#
_symmetry.space_group_name_H-M   'P 1'
#
loop_
_entity.id
_entity.type
_entity.pdbx_description
1 polymer ?
#
loop_
_entity_poly.entity_id
_entity_poly.type
_entity_poly.pdbx_seq_one_letter_code
_entity_poly.pdbx_strand_id
1 'polypeptide(L)'
;MQKNKAKEPRLIVGVIILMISNIIVKVIGVLFKIPLHDLLGDRGMSYFNIAYNLFTTLYLVSTAGLPTAISMMVSEARVKGKKAEVRRIFRTAVCLFFILGTIGTSIMLFGAGGLAKLMGSADASWAIMAISPTLFLICISSSIRGYFQGHQNMFPTACSEIIESAGKFILGIVLGTWAVRTGKSIEICAAYAIAGVAIGEACGLVFLICAKFLHKQDYSYTLAEDDGTVSSSKKILKNLLLISVPVMLSSVALNLTSTIDTFTIINIIKRYSSAETAEAAYGNYTTLAVTLFHLPSAFIYPISTSLAPALSAARAAENKIKERSVLSASVKMTVIISIPCAIGMALMSKPILGLLFSNEASVNSAAPLLSILSPAIFFSAILTVTSAALQACHYQRKPIISMVCGIVAKAVASCALMSIKSIGILGAPIGTLVSYFVMAAVNFMFVLKYVSSEINIFKLIIKPIVASGLASILTLTSYNAIYRAGHPTVGTVISIALTVFAYFIFLFVLKEFNRDDIMIFPHGEKIYKALVKMHLMK
;
A
#
# COMPACT_ATOMS: atom_id res chain seq x y z
N MET A 1 -2.41 -3.04 43.21
CA MET A 1 -2.64 -3.79 41.95
C MET A 1 -3.95 -3.45 41.23
N GLN A 2 -4.36 -2.18 41.12
CA GLN A 2 -5.69 -1.83 40.57
C GLN A 2 -5.73 -0.64 39.60
N LYS A 3 -4.61 -0.28 38.93
CA LYS A 3 -4.58 0.89 38.00
C LYS A 3 -4.23 0.59 36.54
N ASN A 4 -4.10 -0.68 36.12
CA ASN A 4 -3.69 -1.00 34.73
C ASN A 4 -4.83 -1.38 33.77
N LYS A 5 -6.08 -1.52 34.21
CA LYS A 5 -7.20 -1.93 33.33
C LYS A 5 -7.78 -0.82 32.43
N ALA A 6 -7.43 0.45 32.62
CA ALA A 6 -8.03 1.57 31.86
C ALA A 6 -7.23 2.01 30.62
N LYS A 7 -6.02 1.47 30.37
CA LYS A 7 -5.14 1.91 29.26
C LYS A 7 -5.22 1.07 27.99
N GLU A 8 -5.60 -0.23 28.10
CA GLU A 8 -5.73 -1.13 26.93
C GLU A 8 -6.79 -0.68 25.91
N PRO A 9 -8.00 -0.23 26.31
CA PRO A 9 -9.02 0.15 25.34
C PRO A 9 -8.62 1.34 24.45
N ARG A 10 -7.79 2.27 24.94
CA ARG A 10 -7.38 3.45 24.14
C ARG A 10 -6.40 3.11 23.03
N LEU A 11 -5.50 2.17 23.23
CA LEU A 11 -4.53 1.75 22.21
C LEU A 11 -5.23 0.97 21.10
N ILE A 12 -6.12 0.04 21.44
CA ILE A 12 -6.91 -0.74 20.48
C ILE A 12 -7.79 0.18 19.63
N VAL A 13 -8.49 1.13 20.27
CA VAL A 13 -9.32 2.13 19.57
C VAL A 13 -8.46 2.97 18.63
N GLY A 14 -7.26 3.40 19.04
CA GLY A 14 -6.35 4.15 18.19
C GLY A 14 -5.90 3.38 16.95
N VAL A 15 -5.59 2.09 17.09
CA VAL A 15 -5.24 1.20 15.97
C VAL A 15 -6.42 1.04 15.00
N ILE A 16 -7.63 0.84 15.52
CA ILE A 16 -8.85 0.72 14.70
C ILE A 16 -9.09 2.02 13.90
N ILE A 17 -8.93 3.19 14.54
CA ILE A 17 -9.07 4.50 13.87
C ILE A 17 -8.09 4.61 12.70
N LEU A 18 -6.81 4.26 12.88
CA LEU A 18 -5.82 4.27 11.80
C LEU A 18 -6.15 3.27 10.69
N MET A 19 -6.65 2.07 11.04
CA MET A 19 -7.06 1.07 10.04
C MET A 19 -8.21 1.59 9.17
N ILE A 20 -9.23 2.17 9.79
CA ILE A 20 -10.37 2.76 9.07
C ILE A 20 -9.91 3.93 8.20
N SER A 21 -9.06 4.83 8.73
CA SER A 21 -8.49 5.93 7.97
C SER A 21 -7.74 5.44 6.74
N ASN A 22 -6.86 4.44 6.89
CA ASN A 22 -6.12 3.85 5.77
C ASN A 22 -7.03 3.26 4.67
N ILE A 23 -8.15 2.63 5.06
CA ILE A 23 -9.13 2.12 4.09
C ILE A 23 -9.79 3.28 3.33
N ILE A 24 -10.24 4.31 4.06
CA ILE A 24 -10.84 5.52 3.47
C ILE A 24 -9.87 6.18 2.48
N VAL A 25 -8.62 6.40 2.90
CA VAL A 25 -7.57 7.01 2.08
C VAL A 25 -7.32 6.20 0.80
N LYS A 26 -7.27 4.87 0.87
CA LYS A 26 -7.11 4.00 -0.30
C LYS A 26 -8.31 4.08 -1.24
N VAL A 27 -9.52 4.10 -0.72
CA VAL A 27 -10.75 4.23 -1.52
C VAL A 27 -10.76 5.59 -2.23
N ILE A 28 -10.49 6.68 -1.52
CA ILE A 28 -10.38 8.02 -2.11
C ILE A 28 -9.29 8.03 -3.21
N GLY A 29 -8.15 7.38 -2.97
CA GLY A 29 -7.06 7.31 -3.94
C GLY A 29 -7.43 6.61 -5.25
N VAL A 30 -8.25 5.55 -5.19
CA VAL A 30 -8.78 4.87 -6.39
C VAL A 30 -9.83 5.73 -7.08
N LEU A 31 -10.80 6.24 -6.31
CA LEU A 31 -11.86 7.11 -6.84
C LEU A 31 -11.30 8.39 -7.49
N PHE A 32 -10.18 8.91 -7.00
CA PHE A 32 -9.49 10.05 -7.60
C PHE A 32 -8.96 9.75 -9.00
N LYS A 33 -8.41 8.56 -9.24
CA LYS A 33 -7.79 8.21 -10.52
C LYS A 33 -8.79 8.08 -11.66
N ILE A 34 -10.05 7.75 -11.36
CA ILE A 34 -11.09 7.54 -12.37
C ILE A 34 -11.39 8.86 -13.11
N PRO A 35 -11.93 9.92 -12.46
CA PRO A 35 -12.22 11.18 -13.13
C PRO A 35 -10.95 11.89 -13.62
N LEU A 36 -9.80 11.64 -12.97
CA LEU A 36 -8.54 12.21 -13.38
C LEU A 36 -8.07 11.63 -14.73
N HIS A 37 -8.27 10.32 -14.94
CA HIS A 37 -7.97 9.68 -16.21
C HIS A 37 -8.88 10.18 -17.35
N ASP A 38 -10.18 10.34 -17.08
CA ASP A 38 -11.12 10.90 -18.06
C ASP A 38 -10.76 12.34 -18.44
N LEU A 39 -10.17 13.10 -17.50
CA LEU A 39 -9.75 14.48 -17.69
C LEU A 39 -8.43 14.61 -18.46
N LEU A 40 -7.41 13.81 -18.12
CA LEU A 40 -6.04 13.95 -18.60
C LEU A 40 -5.71 12.98 -19.75
N GLY A 41 -6.50 11.92 -19.92
CA GLY A 41 -6.18 10.81 -20.84
C GLY A 41 -4.91 10.05 -20.45
N ASP A 42 -4.56 9.05 -21.24
CA ASP A 42 -3.44 8.14 -20.97
C ASP A 42 -2.10 8.87 -20.85
N ARG A 43 -1.86 9.84 -21.75
CA ARG A 43 -0.60 10.59 -21.79
C ARG A 43 -0.44 11.55 -20.61
N GLY A 44 -1.49 12.30 -20.26
CA GLY A 44 -1.47 13.18 -19.09
C GLY A 44 -1.33 12.40 -17.78
N MET A 45 -1.94 11.22 -17.69
CA MET A 45 -1.76 10.30 -16.56
C MET A 45 -0.34 9.75 -16.47
N SER A 46 0.35 9.59 -17.61
CA SER A 46 1.78 9.23 -17.61
C SER A 46 2.60 10.29 -16.88
N TYR A 47 2.45 11.56 -17.20
CA TYR A 47 3.18 12.67 -16.56
C TYR A 47 2.88 12.75 -15.06
N PHE A 48 1.59 12.63 -14.71
CA PHE A 48 1.16 12.57 -13.32
C PHE A 48 1.82 11.42 -12.56
N ASN A 49 1.80 10.19 -13.11
CA ASN A 49 2.34 9.00 -12.45
C ASN A 49 3.88 9.01 -12.36
N ILE A 50 4.59 9.55 -13.36
CA ILE A 50 6.06 9.74 -13.31
C ILE A 50 6.41 10.63 -12.12
N ALA A 51 5.78 11.80 -12.03
CA ALA A 51 6.05 12.74 -10.94
C ALA A 51 5.66 12.17 -9.58
N TYR A 52 4.53 11.49 -9.48
CA TYR A 52 4.04 10.87 -8.25
C TYR A 52 4.93 9.71 -7.78
N ASN A 53 5.42 8.86 -8.69
CA ASN A 53 6.35 7.76 -8.36
C ASN A 53 7.70 8.28 -7.87
N LEU A 54 8.24 9.30 -8.55
CA LEU A 54 9.49 9.93 -8.15
C LEU A 54 9.36 10.56 -6.74
N PHE A 55 8.27 11.31 -6.53
CA PHE A 55 7.94 11.87 -5.23
C PHE A 55 7.84 10.78 -4.16
N THR A 56 7.10 9.68 -4.42
CA THR A 56 6.91 8.60 -3.46
C THR A 56 8.23 7.92 -3.11
N THR A 57 9.12 7.74 -4.08
CA THR A 57 10.46 7.17 -3.85
C THR A 57 11.27 8.06 -2.90
N LEU A 58 11.35 9.36 -3.16
CA LEU A 58 12.08 10.31 -2.32
C LEU A 58 11.40 10.50 -0.95
N TYR A 59 10.07 10.48 -0.91
CA TYR A 59 9.30 10.48 0.32
C TYR A 59 9.68 9.30 1.22
N LEU A 60 9.70 8.08 0.69
CA LEU A 60 10.07 6.88 1.47
C LEU A 60 11.53 6.94 1.95
N VAL A 61 12.44 7.44 1.14
CA VAL A 61 13.83 7.67 1.57
C VAL A 61 13.91 8.69 2.70
N SER A 62 13.08 9.72 2.67
CA SER A 62 13.14 10.82 3.64
C SER A 62 12.36 10.56 4.92
N THR A 63 11.28 9.74 4.86
CA THR A 63 10.33 9.68 5.97
C THR A 63 10.02 8.27 6.48
N ALA A 64 10.28 7.21 5.70
CA ALA A 64 9.92 5.87 6.13
C ALA A 64 10.63 5.46 7.42
N GLY A 65 9.85 5.01 8.41
CA GLY A 65 10.35 4.58 9.71
C GLY A 65 10.64 5.69 10.72
N LEU A 66 10.85 6.93 10.29
CA LEU A 66 11.13 8.05 11.20
C LEU A 66 9.94 8.40 12.13
N PRO A 67 8.67 8.48 11.65
CA PRO A 67 7.52 8.69 12.55
C PRO A 67 7.40 7.59 13.59
N THR A 68 7.67 6.34 13.22
CA THR A 68 7.69 5.21 14.15
C THR A 68 8.80 5.36 15.20
N ALA A 69 10.00 5.75 14.78
CA ALA A 69 11.12 6.00 15.68
C ALA A 69 10.80 7.13 16.67
N ILE A 70 10.22 8.23 16.21
CA ILE A 70 9.77 9.35 17.06
C ILE A 70 8.72 8.84 18.06
N SER A 71 7.72 8.11 17.59
CA SER A 71 6.65 7.55 18.41
C SER A 71 7.20 6.66 19.53
N MET A 72 8.15 5.78 19.22
CA MET A 72 8.80 4.91 20.22
C MET A 72 9.57 5.72 21.27
N MET A 73 10.44 6.64 20.84
CA MET A 73 11.25 7.46 21.75
C MET A 73 10.41 8.40 22.60
N VAL A 74 9.37 9.03 22.03
CA VAL A 74 8.44 9.90 22.76
C VAL A 74 7.65 9.09 23.79
N SER A 75 7.17 7.89 23.41
CA SER A 75 6.44 6.99 24.33
C SER A 75 7.32 6.55 25.50
N GLU A 76 8.58 6.20 25.23
CA GLU A 76 9.54 5.82 26.27
C GLU A 76 9.83 7.00 27.24
N ALA A 77 10.17 8.17 26.70
CA ALA A 77 10.43 9.36 27.50
C ALA A 77 9.22 9.80 28.34
N ARG A 78 8.00 9.62 27.77
CA ARG A 78 6.75 9.92 28.46
C ARG A 78 6.50 8.98 29.66
N VAL A 79 6.73 7.67 29.49
CA VAL A 79 6.59 6.69 30.58
C VAL A 79 7.58 6.98 31.71
N LYS A 80 8.78 7.47 31.38
CA LYS A 80 9.81 7.89 32.33
C LYS A 80 9.57 9.28 32.94
N GLY A 81 8.48 9.99 32.61
CA GLY A 81 8.15 11.33 33.13
C GLY A 81 8.98 12.47 32.55
N LYS A 82 9.91 12.22 31.60
CA LYS A 82 10.90 13.15 31.05
C LYS A 82 10.32 14.14 30.03
N LYS A 83 9.60 15.19 30.52
CA LYS A 83 8.97 16.20 29.64
C LYS A 83 9.98 16.97 28.78
N ALA A 84 11.13 17.32 29.35
CA ALA A 84 12.18 18.03 28.64
C ALA A 84 12.78 17.18 27.48
N GLU A 85 12.93 15.88 27.69
CA GLU A 85 13.43 14.96 26.67
C GLU A 85 12.42 14.80 25.51
N VAL A 86 11.12 14.70 25.78
CA VAL A 86 10.07 14.68 24.75
C VAL A 86 10.14 15.92 23.85
N ARG A 87 10.29 17.12 24.44
CA ARG A 87 10.45 18.37 23.67
C ARG A 87 11.71 18.33 22.81
N ARG A 88 12.81 17.82 23.35
CA ARG A 88 14.09 17.74 22.62
C ARG A 88 14.03 16.73 21.49
N ILE A 89 13.42 15.56 21.70
CA ILE A 89 13.18 14.56 20.65
C ILE A 89 12.39 15.22 19.51
N PHE A 90 11.27 15.87 19.83
CA PHE A 90 10.45 16.53 18.83
C PHE A 90 11.21 17.62 18.06
N ARG A 91 11.95 18.51 18.74
CA ARG A 91 12.75 19.55 18.07
C ARG A 91 13.82 18.97 17.16
N THR A 92 14.54 17.94 17.63
CA THR A 92 15.57 17.26 16.84
C THR A 92 14.95 16.59 15.61
N ALA A 93 13.79 15.96 15.76
CA ALA A 93 13.05 15.33 14.65
C ALA A 93 12.59 16.38 13.64
N VAL A 94 11.96 17.48 14.07
CA VAL A 94 11.53 18.56 13.15
C VAL A 94 12.72 19.14 12.40
N CYS A 95 13.85 19.37 13.06
CA CYS A 95 15.06 19.87 12.41
C CYS A 95 15.59 18.90 11.35
N LEU A 96 15.64 17.59 11.68
CA LEU A 96 16.03 16.55 10.72
C LEU A 96 15.09 16.52 9.51
N PHE A 97 13.78 16.51 9.73
CA PHE A 97 12.80 16.50 8.67
C PHE A 97 12.78 17.77 7.82
N PHE A 98 13.04 18.91 8.45
CA PHE A 98 13.21 20.18 7.73
C PHE A 98 14.39 20.08 6.74
N ILE A 99 15.53 19.58 7.18
CA ILE A 99 16.72 19.41 6.35
C ILE A 99 16.44 18.41 5.22
N LEU A 100 15.92 17.21 5.54
CA LEU A 100 15.63 16.17 4.56
C LEU A 100 14.57 16.64 3.54
N GLY A 101 13.51 17.30 4.01
CA GLY A 101 12.45 17.85 3.17
C GLY A 101 12.98 18.94 2.24
N THR A 102 13.83 19.85 2.75
CA THR A 102 14.44 20.91 1.93
C THR A 102 15.36 20.32 0.87
N ILE A 103 16.22 19.37 1.22
CA ILE A 103 17.14 18.73 0.27
C ILE A 103 16.33 17.98 -0.80
N GLY A 104 15.36 17.15 -0.40
CA GLY A 104 14.55 16.38 -1.33
C GLY A 104 13.70 17.26 -2.26
N THR A 105 13.08 18.31 -1.73
CA THR A 105 12.35 19.30 -2.56
C THR A 105 13.29 20.01 -3.52
N SER A 106 14.48 20.41 -3.09
CA SER A 106 15.47 21.07 -3.96
C SER A 106 15.92 20.13 -5.08
N ILE A 107 16.18 18.85 -4.79
CA ILE A 107 16.52 17.85 -5.80
C ILE A 107 15.38 17.72 -6.84
N MET A 108 14.13 17.64 -6.41
CA MET A 108 13.00 17.54 -7.32
C MET A 108 12.78 18.82 -8.13
N LEU A 109 12.84 19.97 -7.48
CA LEU A 109 12.53 21.26 -8.11
C LEU A 109 13.61 21.65 -9.14
N PHE A 110 14.87 21.67 -8.72
CA PHE A 110 15.99 22.08 -9.60
C PHE A 110 16.43 20.95 -10.53
N GLY A 111 16.23 19.68 -10.14
CA GLY A 111 16.54 18.52 -10.93
C GLY A 111 15.41 18.07 -11.86
N ALA A 112 14.24 18.73 -11.86
CA ALA A 112 13.02 18.28 -12.56
C ALA A 112 13.24 17.91 -14.02
N GLY A 113 13.94 18.75 -14.78
CA GLY A 113 14.21 18.49 -16.20
C GLY A 113 15.14 17.28 -16.43
N GLY A 114 16.17 17.12 -15.60
CA GLY A 114 17.08 15.96 -15.66
C GLY A 114 16.38 14.65 -15.25
N LEU A 115 15.60 14.70 -14.16
CA LEU A 115 14.84 13.57 -13.67
C LEU A 115 13.75 13.13 -14.67
N ALA A 116 13.04 14.08 -15.29
CA ALA A 116 12.06 13.81 -16.33
C ALA A 116 12.69 13.11 -17.54
N LYS A 117 13.83 13.61 -18.02
CA LYS A 117 14.59 12.98 -19.12
C LYS A 117 15.05 11.56 -18.74
N LEU A 118 15.55 11.37 -17.52
CA LEU A 118 15.95 10.06 -17.02
C LEU A 118 14.79 9.06 -17.02
N MET A 119 13.58 9.54 -16.66
CA MET A 119 12.35 8.72 -16.68
C MET A 119 11.77 8.54 -18.10
N GLY A 120 12.41 9.09 -19.11
CA GLY A 120 12.03 8.92 -20.51
C GLY A 120 10.98 9.93 -21.03
N SER A 121 10.51 10.90 -20.25
CA SER A 121 9.54 11.90 -20.68
C SER A 121 9.94 13.28 -20.17
N ALA A 122 10.45 14.13 -21.08
CA ALA A 122 10.86 15.50 -20.73
C ALA A 122 9.69 16.37 -20.27
N ASP A 123 8.50 16.14 -20.83
CA ASP A 123 7.29 16.90 -20.56
C ASP A 123 6.74 16.68 -19.14
N ALA A 124 7.11 15.54 -18.48
CA ALA A 124 6.79 15.30 -17.09
C ALA A 124 7.48 16.28 -16.11
N SER A 125 8.43 17.09 -16.58
CA SER A 125 9.16 18.06 -15.74
C SER A 125 8.23 19.04 -15.02
N TRP A 126 7.18 19.52 -15.68
CA TRP A 126 6.19 20.42 -15.09
C TRP A 126 5.45 19.78 -13.92
N ALA A 127 5.06 18.51 -14.06
CA ALA A 127 4.41 17.76 -12.99
C ALA A 127 5.37 17.47 -11.81
N ILE A 128 6.66 17.19 -12.09
CA ILE A 128 7.70 17.01 -11.06
C ILE A 128 7.93 18.29 -10.28
N MET A 129 7.99 19.43 -10.96
CA MET A 129 8.11 20.74 -10.30
C MET A 129 6.90 21.05 -9.43
N ALA A 130 5.68 20.79 -9.93
CA ALA A 130 4.44 21.06 -9.21
C ALA A 130 4.27 20.24 -7.93
N ILE A 131 4.72 18.96 -7.91
CA ILE A 131 4.64 18.12 -6.73
C ILE A 131 5.81 18.33 -5.76
N SER A 132 6.92 18.93 -6.18
CA SER A 132 8.14 19.03 -5.37
C SER A 132 7.93 19.61 -3.97
N PRO A 133 7.10 20.68 -3.74
CA PRO A 133 6.88 21.22 -2.39
C PRO A 133 6.22 20.24 -1.44
N THR A 134 5.49 19.26 -1.97
CA THR A 134 4.82 18.22 -1.16
C THR A 134 5.82 17.45 -0.28
N LEU A 135 7.05 17.25 -0.78
CA LEU A 135 8.06 16.49 -0.04
C LEU A 135 8.49 17.22 1.23
N PHE A 136 8.61 18.54 1.19
CA PHE A 136 8.88 19.35 2.38
C PHE A 136 7.70 19.30 3.35
N LEU A 137 6.49 19.50 2.85
CA LEU A 137 5.28 19.54 3.67
C LEU A 137 5.06 18.21 4.40
N ILE A 138 5.19 17.07 3.70
CA ILE A 138 4.97 15.75 4.28
C ILE A 138 6.07 15.36 5.28
N CYS A 139 7.30 15.84 5.10
CA CYS A 139 8.36 15.67 6.09
C CYS A 139 7.97 16.34 7.42
N ILE A 140 7.48 17.57 7.38
CA ILE A 140 7.03 18.28 8.59
C ILE A 140 5.80 17.59 9.21
N SER A 141 4.79 17.24 8.40
CA SER A 141 3.60 16.48 8.84
C SER A 141 4.00 15.18 9.55
N SER A 142 4.95 14.43 8.98
CA SER A 142 5.43 13.16 9.54
C SER A 142 6.05 13.30 10.92
N SER A 143 6.75 14.42 11.20
CA SER A 143 7.29 14.71 12.54
C SER A 143 6.18 14.91 13.57
N ILE A 144 5.12 15.62 13.19
CA ILE A 144 3.98 15.90 14.07
C ILE A 144 3.14 14.65 14.28
N ARG A 145 2.91 13.85 13.21
CA ARG A 145 2.23 12.55 13.31
C ARG A 145 2.96 11.61 14.27
N GLY A 146 4.29 11.48 14.16
CA GLY A 146 5.11 10.68 15.08
C GLY A 146 5.01 11.15 16.53
N TYR A 147 4.94 12.46 16.77
CA TYR A 147 4.73 13.03 18.09
C TYR A 147 3.36 12.63 18.68
N PHE A 148 2.27 12.78 17.94
CA PHE A 148 0.93 12.37 18.41
C PHE A 148 0.83 10.85 18.65
N GLN A 149 1.38 10.04 17.77
CA GLN A 149 1.43 8.59 17.92
C GLN A 149 2.21 8.17 19.17
N GLY A 150 3.32 8.85 19.49
CA GLY A 150 4.08 8.64 20.71
C GLY A 150 3.30 8.99 21.99
N HIS A 151 2.33 9.88 21.88
CA HIS A 151 1.37 10.16 22.97
C HIS A 151 0.16 9.20 22.96
N GLN A 152 0.15 8.16 22.12
CA GLN A 152 -0.96 7.22 21.94
C GLN A 152 -2.26 7.91 21.49
N ASN A 153 -2.16 9.05 20.83
CA ASN A 153 -3.28 9.76 20.22
C ASN A 153 -3.20 9.64 18.70
N MET A 154 -3.91 8.66 18.15
CA MET A 154 -3.92 8.36 16.71
C MET A 154 -4.92 9.21 15.92
N PHE A 155 -5.86 9.87 16.59
CA PHE A 155 -6.93 10.62 15.95
C PHE A 155 -6.43 11.79 15.07
N PRO A 156 -5.48 12.66 15.50
CA PRO A 156 -4.99 13.73 14.64
C PRO A 156 -4.26 13.19 13.39
N THR A 157 -3.55 12.06 13.51
CA THR A 157 -2.92 11.40 12.38
C THR A 157 -3.96 10.95 11.36
N ALA A 158 -4.98 10.20 11.80
CA ALA A 158 -6.06 9.69 10.94
C ALA A 158 -6.82 10.83 10.23
N CYS A 159 -7.19 11.87 10.96
CA CYS A 159 -7.87 13.03 10.37
C CYS A 159 -7.00 13.76 9.34
N SER A 160 -5.71 13.95 9.63
CA SER A 160 -4.80 14.62 8.70
C SER A 160 -4.64 13.85 7.38
N GLU A 161 -4.57 12.51 7.43
CA GLU A 161 -4.48 11.66 6.25
C GLU A 161 -5.75 11.69 5.40
N ILE A 162 -6.92 11.75 6.04
CA ILE A 162 -8.21 11.90 5.35
C ILE A 162 -8.32 13.29 4.70
N ILE A 163 -7.94 14.36 5.42
CA ILE A 163 -7.95 15.75 4.89
C ILE A 163 -7.01 15.87 3.70
N GLU A 164 -5.79 15.33 3.80
CA GLU A 164 -4.83 15.28 2.70
C GLU A 164 -5.42 14.58 1.47
N SER A 165 -5.98 13.38 1.66
CA SER A 165 -6.54 12.59 0.56
C SER A 165 -7.77 13.23 -0.06
N ALA A 166 -8.65 13.83 0.74
CA ALA A 166 -9.82 14.57 0.28
C ALA A 166 -9.40 15.86 -0.45
N GLY A 167 -8.41 16.58 0.08
CA GLY A 167 -7.82 17.77 -0.54
C GLY A 167 -7.21 17.46 -1.90
N LYS A 168 -6.40 16.41 -1.97
CA LYS A 168 -5.84 15.88 -3.23
C LYS A 168 -6.94 15.57 -4.24
N PHE A 169 -8.00 14.87 -3.84
CA PHE A 169 -9.12 14.49 -4.70
C PHE A 169 -9.83 15.75 -5.23
N ILE A 170 -10.30 16.61 -4.33
CA ILE A 170 -11.10 17.80 -4.70
C ILE A 170 -10.25 18.78 -5.49
N LEU A 171 -9.11 19.19 -4.95
CA LEU A 171 -8.29 20.24 -5.57
C LEU A 171 -7.57 19.75 -6.83
N GLY A 172 -7.17 18.47 -6.87
CA GLY A 172 -6.57 17.89 -8.07
C GLY A 172 -7.55 17.89 -9.25
N ILE A 173 -8.82 17.51 -9.01
CA ILE A 173 -9.85 17.53 -10.05
C ILE A 173 -10.23 18.97 -10.44
N VAL A 174 -10.42 19.86 -9.45
CA VAL A 174 -10.79 21.26 -9.72
C VAL A 174 -9.71 21.98 -10.54
N LEU A 175 -8.45 21.91 -10.10
CA LEU A 175 -7.32 22.55 -10.78
C LEU A 175 -7.06 21.94 -12.16
N GLY A 176 -7.13 20.60 -12.28
CA GLY A 176 -7.00 19.91 -13.55
C GLY A 176 -8.10 20.30 -14.52
N THR A 177 -9.36 20.32 -14.07
CA THR A 177 -10.51 20.72 -14.90
C THR A 177 -10.39 22.19 -15.35
N TRP A 178 -9.96 23.08 -14.45
CA TRP A 178 -9.72 24.47 -14.80
C TRP A 178 -8.63 24.61 -15.88
N ALA A 179 -7.52 23.87 -15.75
CA ALA A 179 -6.44 23.90 -16.72
C ALA A 179 -6.89 23.38 -18.10
N VAL A 180 -7.66 22.29 -18.15
CA VAL A 180 -8.22 21.76 -19.42
C VAL A 180 -9.19 22.75 -20.05
N ARG A 181 -10.11 23.34 -19.28
CA ARG A 181 -11.08 24.35 -19.79
C ARG A 181 -10.42 25.61 -20.30
N THR A 182 -9.26 25.98 -19.77
CA THR A 182 -8.48 27.15 -20.24
C THR A 182 -7.58 26.83 -21.43
N GLY A 183 -7.69 25.64 -22.02
CA GLY A 183 -6.94 25.24 -23.23
C GLY A 183 -5.44 25.10 -23.01
N LYS A 184 -5.00 24.78 -21.77
CA LYS A 184 -3.58 24.52 -21.50
C LYS A 184 -3.14 23.20 -22.12
N SER A 185 -1.85 23.09 -22.42
CA SER A 185 -1.25 21.86 -22.92
C SER A 185 -1.36 20.73 -21.85
N ILE A 186 -1.31 19.47 -22.31
CA ILE A 186 -1.61 18.31 -21.45
C ILE A 186 -0.60 18.14 -20.31
N GLU A 187 0.67 18.48 -20.53
CA GLU A 187 1.73 18.49 -19.51
C GLU A 187 1.45 19.51 -18.40
N ILE A 188 0.91 20.67 -18.78
CA ILE A 188 0.51 21.72 -17.82
C ILE A 188 -0.76 21.28 -17.08
N CYS A 189 -1.73 20.68 -17.76
CA CYS A 189 -2.92 20.13 -17.11
C CYS A 189 -2.56 19.08 -16.05
N ALA A 190 -1.60 18.19 -16.35
CA ALA A 190 -1.09 17.21 -15.39
C ALA A 190 -0.38 17.89 -14.20
N ALA A 191 0.37 18.99 -14.44
CA ALA A 191 1.01 19.77 -13.39
C ALA A 191 -0.01 20.44 -12.45
N TYR A 192 -1.09 21.02 -12.97
CA TYR A 192 -2.17 21.57 -12.15
C TYR A 192 -2.90 20.50 -11.34
N ALA A 193 -3.20 19.36 -11.95
CA ALA A 193 -3.84 18.26 -11.26
C ALA A 193 -2.97 17.72 -10.10
N ILE A 194 -1.66 17.57 -10.32
CA ILE A 194 -0.75 17.06 -9.28
C ILE A 194 -0.43 18.13 -8.22
N ALA A 195 -0.54 19.42 -8.53
CA ALA A 195 -0.45 20.50 -7.53
C ALA A 195 -1.53 20.37 -6.44
N GLY A 196 -2.70 19.77 -6.77
CA GLY A 196 -3.71 19.41 -5.79
C GLY A 196 -3.21 18.50 -4.68
N VAL A 197 -2.19 17.66 -4.96
CA VAL A 197 -1.53 16.82 -3.94
C VAL A 197 -0.78 17.70 -2.93
N ALA A 198 -0.02 18.69 -3.42
CA ALA A 198 0.74 19.61 -2.57
C ALA A 198 -0.19 20.46 -1.68
N ILE A 199 -1.28 20.94 -2.25
CA ILE A 199 -2.26 21.76 -1.50
C ILE A 199 -3.02 20.87 -0.50
N GLY A 200 -3.40 19.65 -0.88
CA GLY A 200 -4.01 18.68 0.06
C GLY A 200 -3.12 18.37 1.26
N GLU A 201 -1.81 18.13 1.01
CA GLU A 201 -0.84 17.94 2.09
C GLU A 201 -0.68 19.19 2.96
N ALA A 202 -0.68 20.40 2.36
CA ALA A 202 -0.65 21.64 3.12
C ALA A 202 -1.87 21.79 4.04
N CYS A 203 -3.06 21.41 3.58
CA CYS A 203 -4.28 21.42 4.41
C CYS A 203 -4.15 20.43 5.58
N GLY A 204 -3.64 19.22 5.33
CA GLY A 204 -3.37 18.22 6.37
C GLY A 204 -2.34 18.71 7.38
N LEU A 205 -1.28 19.38 6.94
CA LEU A 205 -0.26 19.97 7.80
C LEU A 205 -0.83 21.09 8.68
N VAL A 206 -1.61 22.01 8.09
CA VAL A 206 -2.27 23.10 8.84
C VAL A 206 -3.17 22.50 9.92
N PHE A 207 -3.96 21.49 9.60
CA PHE A 207 -4.78 20.78 10.59
C PHE A 207 -3.92 20.20 11.73
N LEU A 208 -2.80 19.52 11.42
CA LEU A 208 -1.90 18.97 12.45
C LEU A 208 -1.29 20.05 13.34
N ILE A 209 -0.90 21.18 12.76
CA ILE A 209 -0.36 22.33 13.51
C ILE A 209 -1.45 22.88 14.44
N CYS A 210 -2.65 23.14 13.93
CA CYS A 210 -3.80 23.61 14.74
C CYS A 210 -4.13 22.60 15.86
N ALA A 211 -4.20 21.30 15.51
CA ALA A 211 -4.44 20.25 16.51
C ALA A 211 -3.38 20.26 17.63
N LYS A 212 -2.10 20.50 17.28
CA LYS A 212 -1.02 20.57 18.26
C LYS A 212 -1.12 21.80 19.17
N PHE A 213 -1.55 22.94 18.63
CA PHE A 213 -1.73 24.16 19.43
C PHE A 213 -2.98 24.10 20.31
N LEU A 214 -4.08 23.52 19.82
CA LEU A 214 -5.35 23.36 20.55
C LEU A 214 -5.25 22.33 21.67
N HIS A 215 -4.54 21.22 21.44
CA HIS A 215 -4.30 20.22 22.48
C HIS A 215 -3.15 20.65 23.40
N LYS A 216 -3.30 21.79 24.06
CA LYS A 216 -2.40 22.21 25.12
C LYS A 216 -2.42 21.19 26.26
N GLN A 217 -1.52 20.22 26.19
CA GLN A 217 -0.82 19.55 27.30
C GLN A 217 -1.61 18.91 28.46
N ASP A 218 -2.71 18.21 28.17
CA ASP A 218 -3.28 17.25 29.11
C ASP A 218 -2.75 15.82 28.90
N TYR A 219 -1.52 15.70 28.39
CA TYR A 219 -0.88 14.40 28.38
C TYR A 219 -0.39 14.08 29.80
N SER A 220 -1.12 13.19 30.48
CA SER A 220 -0.72 12.67 31.79
C SER A 220 0.66 12.03 31.69
N TYR A 221 1.66 12.75 32.20
CA TYR A 221 2.96 12.16 32.47
C TYR A 221 2.84 11.31 33.73
N THR A 222 3.45 10.15 33.78
CA THR A 222 3.55 9.34 35.00
C THR A 222 4.27 10.19 36.05
N LEU A 223 3.85 10.09 37.32
CA LEU A 223 4.40 10.87 38.48
C LEU A 223 5.86 10.50 38.84
N ALA A 224 6.62 9.92 37.93
CA ALA A 224 8.06 9.74 38.10
C ALA A 224 8.71 11.11 38.12
N GLU A 225 9.52 11.39 39.11
CA GLU A 225 10.31 12.61 39.22
C GLU A 225 11.19 12.77 37.99
N ASP A 226 11.06 13.91 37.29
CA ASP A 226 11.93 14.25 36.16
C ASP A 226 13.34 14.47 36.73
N ASP A 227 14.25 13.52 36.52
CA ASP A 227 15.64 13.59 37.00
C ASP A 227 16.45 14.70 36.32
N GLY A 228 15.79 15.51 35.45
CA GLY A 228 16.40 16.62 34.72
C GLY A 228 17.43 16.19 33.67
N THR A 229 17.71 14.89 33.56
CA THR A 229 18.68 14.38 32.56
C THR A 229 18.07 14.34 31.18
N VAL A 230 18.58 15.17 30.28
CA VAL A 230 18.12 15.22 28.87
C VAL A 230 19.22 14.74 27.95
N SER A 231 18.91 13.74 27.16
CA SER A 231 19.85 13.18 26.17
C SER A 231 20.30 14.25 25.16
N SER A 232 21.59 14.21 24.77
CA SER A 232 22.10 15.16 23.77
C SER A 232 21.39 14.96 22.41
N SER A 233 21.23 16.06 21.65
CA SER A 233 20.60 15.99 20.31
C SER A 233 21.32 15.04 19.37
N LYS A 234 22.66 14.88 19.49
CA LYS A 234 23.44 13.89 18.71
C LYS A 234 23.04 12.45 19.05
N LYS A 235 22.82 12.14 20.35
CA LYS A 235 22.37 10.81 20.80
C LYS A 235 20.96 10.51 20.30
N ILE A 236 20.05 11.50 20.41
CA ILE A 236 18.67 11.41 19.90
C ILE A 236 18.68 11.15 18.39
N LEU A 237 19.45 11.92 17.62
CA LEU A 237 19.57 11.76 16.17
C LEU A 237 20.11 10.37 15.80
N LYS A 238 21.17 9.91 16.48
CA LYS A 238 21.71 8.56 16.26
C LYS A 238 20.66 7.49 16.50
N ASN A 239 19.89 7.58 17.58
CA ASN A 239 18.85 6.61 17.89
C ASN A 239 17.70 6.65 16.87
N LEU A 240 17.26 7.84 16.45
CA LEU A 240 16.25 8.01 15.40
C LEU A 240 16.69 7.31 14.11
N LEU A 241 17.93 7.52 13.67
CA LEU A 241 18.46 6.90 12.45
C LEU A 241 18.62 5.38 12.60
N LEU A 242 19.10 4.89 13.75
CA LEU A 242 19.24 3.45 14.00
C LEU A 242 17.91 2.70 13.93
N ILE A 243 16.82 3.31 14.39
CA ILE A 243 15.49 2.69 14.34
C ILE A 243 14.87 2.82 12.95
N SER A 244 15.03 3.99 12.29
CA SER A 244 14.34 4.28 11.03
C SER A 244 14.99 3.65 9.80
N VAL A 245 16.33 3.55 9.73
CA VAL A 245 17.05 3.08 8.53
C VAL A 245 16.62 1.66 8.09
N PRO A 246 16.48 0.66 8.97
CA PRO A 246 16.01 -0.66 8.55
C PRO A 246 14.60 -0.65 7.95
N VAL A 247 13.70 0.16 8.52
CA VAL A 247 12.32 0.32 8.03
C VAL A 247 12.31 1.04 6.69
N MET A 248 13.11 2.10 6.57
CA MET A 248 13.31 2.84 5.32
C MET A 248 13.80 1.93 4.19
N LEU A 249 14.83 1.13 4.43
CA LEU A 249 15.38 0.22 3.42
C LEU A 249 14.32 -0.77 2.91
N SER A 250 13.51 -1.33 3.80
CA SER A 250 12.42 -2.22 3.42
C SER A 250 11.35 -1.52 2.57
N SER A 251 10.95 -0.32 2.97
CA SER A 251 9.91 0.46 2.26
C SER A 251 10.38 0.93 0.89
N VAL A 252 11.64 1.40 0.80
CA VAL A 252 12.26 1.81 -0.46
C VAL A 252 12.39 0.63 -1.40
N ALA A 253 12.82 -0.53 -0.91
CA ALA A 253 12.97 -1.74 -1.72
C ALA A 253 11.65 -2.14 -2.39
N LEU A 254 10.53 -2.10 -1.68
CA LEU A 254 9.21 -2.36 -2.29
C LEU A 254 8.83 -1.32 -3.36
N ASN A 255 9.12 -0.06 -3.12
CA ASN A 255 8.78 1.02 -4.07
C ASN A 255 9.68 1.00 -5.32
N LEU A 256 10.93 0.53 -5.21
CA LEU A 256 11.85 0.40 -6.35
C LEU A 256 11.26 -0.44 -7.49
N THR A 257 10.36 -1.37 -7.22
CA THR A 257 9.66 -2.12 -8.26
C THR A 257 8.85 -1.22 -9.20
N SER A 258 8.15 -0.22 -8.65
CA SER A 258 7.40 0.77 -9.43
C SER A 258 8.33 1.78 -10.12
N THR A 259 9.43 2.14 -9.47
CA THR A 259 10.44 3.04 -10.05
C THR A 259 11.13 2.42 -11.26
N ILE A 260 11.40 1.10 -11.23
CA ILE A 260 11.91 0.35 -12.39
C ILE A 260 10.93 0.43 -13.54
N ASP A 261 9.62 0.25 -13.32
CA ASP A 261 8.61 0.38 -14.37
C ASP A 261 8.64 1.78 -14.98
N THR A 262 8.68 2.82 -14.14
CA THR A 262 8.74 4.21 -14.60
C THR A 262 9.95 4.47 -15.48
N PHE A 263 11.12 3.94 -15.09
CA PHE A 263 12.36 4.10 -15.85
C PHE A 263 12.39 3.26 -17.13
N THR A 264 11.93 2.01 -17.08
CA THR A 264 12.15 1.04 -18.16
C THR A 264 11.10 1.11 -19.26
N ILE A 265 9.80 1.27 -18.91
CA ILE A 265 8.71 1.17 -19.89
C ILE A 265 8.87 2.21 -20.99
N ILE A 266 8.95 3.49 -20.63
CA ILE A 266 9.00 4.57 -21.60
C ILE A 266 10.31 4.48 -22.41
N ASN A 267 11.46 4.31 -21.74
CA ASN A 267 12.76 4.29 -22.39
C ASN A 267 12.97 3.10 -23.35
N ILE A 268 12.35 1.95 -23.05
CA ILE A 268 12.50 0.77 -23.92
C ILE A 268 11.50 0.86 -25.08
N ILE A 269 10.23 1.21 -24.82
CA ILE A 269 9.21 1.25 -25.87
C ILE A 269 9.52 2.34 -26.90
N LYS A 270 10.10 3.47 -26.51
CA LYS A 270 10.57 4.54 -27.42
C LYS A 270 11.59 4.07 -28.44
N ARG A 271 12.28 2.96 -28.24
CA ARG A 271 13.27 2.45 -29.22
C ARG A 271 12.63 1.94 -30.51
N TYR A 272 11.35 1.55 -30.47
CA TYR A 272 10.65 0.97 -31.60
C TYR A 272 9.23 1.55 -31.83
N SER A 273 8.83 2.55 -31.03
CA SER A 273 7.54 3.24 -31.13
C SER A 273 7.71 4.76 -30.92
N SER A 274 6.66 5.53 -31.16
CA SER A 274 6.69 6.97 -30.89
C SER A 274 6.75 7.26 -29.38
N ALA A 275 7.26 8.44 -29.02
CA ALA A 275 7.29 8.89 -27.63
C ALA A 275 5.87 8.95 -27.02
N GLU A 276 4.91 9.44 -27.79
CA GLU A 276 3.51 9.55 -27.36
C GLU A 276 2.89 8.18 -27.05
N THR A 277 3.14 7.19 -27.91
CA THR A 277 2.66 5.82 -27.68
C THR A 277 3.29 5.20 -26.43
N ALA A 278 4.59 5.42 -26.19
CA ALA A 278 5.27 4.92 -25.01
C ALA A 278 4.74 5.54 -23.71
N GLU A 279 4.50 6.86 -23.74
CA GLU A 279 3.92 7.60 -22.62
C GLU A 279 2.49 7.13 -22.33
N ALA A 280 1.64 7.01 -23.34
CA ALA A 280 0.27 6.52 -23.23
C ALA A 280 0.24 5.07 -22.67
N ALA A 281 1.11 4.20 -23.16
CA ALA A 281 1.23 2.82 -22.67
C ALA A 281 1.62 2.76 -21.19
N TYR A 282 2.58 3.59 -20.75
CA TYR A 282 2.95 3.71 -19.33
C TYR A 282 1.78 4.27 -18.49
N GLY A 283 1.10 5.33 -18.98
CA GLY A 283 -0.05 5.91 -18.31
C GLY A 283 -1.17 4.89 -18.09
N ASN A 284 -1.52 4.13 -19.14
CA ASN A 284 -2.51 3.06 -19.08
C ASN A 284 -2.13 1.95 -18.09
N TYR A 285 -0.91 1.46 -18.18
CA TYR A 285 -0.43 0.41 -17.27
C TYR A 285 -0.52 0.84 -15.82
N THR A 286 0.02 2.00 -15.48
CA THR A 286 0.13 2.46 -14.09
C THR A 286 -1.18 3.00 -13.52
N THR A 287 -2.04 3.59 -14.35
CA THR A 287 -3.32 4.14 -13.89
C THR A 287 -4.40 3.08 -13.80
N LEU A 288 -4.55 2.25 -14.83
CA LEU A 288 -5.62 1.27 -14.91
C LEU A 288 -5.21 -0.05 -14.26
N ALA A 289 -4.19 -0.73 -14.79
CA ALA A 289 -3.84 -2.09 -14.35
C ALA A 289 -3.23 -2.12 -12.94
N VAL A 290 -2.21 -1.32 -12.67
CA VAL A 290 -1.50 -1.31 -11.37
C VAL A 290 -2.40 -0.80 -10.24
N THR A 291 -3.31 0.14 -10.51
CA THR A 291 -4.26 0.63 -9.50
C THR A 291 -5.17 -0.48 -9.00
N LEU A 292 -5.74 -1.27 -9.92
CA LEU A 292 -6.61 -2.39 -9.56
C LEU A 292 -5.85 -3.55 -8.92
N PHE A 293 -4.63 -3.82 -9.38
CA PHE A 293 -3.73 -4.80 -8.76
C PHE A 293 -3.52 -4.55 -7.26
N HIS A 294 -3.47 -3.30 -6.84
CA HIS A 294 -3.27 -2.95 -5.42
C HIS A 294 -4.52 -2.99 -4.56
N LEU A 295 -5.74 -3.09 -5.13
CA LEU A 295 -6.98 -3.12 -4.36
C LEU A 295 -7.08 -4.27 -3.34
N PRO A 296 -6.76 -5.54 -3.71
CA PRO A 296 -6.84 -6.64 -2.76
C PRO A 296 -5.91 -6.50 -1.55
N SER A 297 -4.83 -5.74 -1.68
CA SER A 297 -3.91 -5.50 -0.55
C SER A 297 -4.58 -4.83 0.65
N ALA A 298 -5.68 -4.10 0.44
CA ALA A 298 -6.45 -3.48 1.52
C ALA A 298 -7.07 -4.52 2.48
N PHE A 299 -7.42 -5.70 1.98
CA PHE A 299 -7.95 -6.81 2.78
C PHE A 299 -6.86 -7.67 3.40
N ILE A 300 -5.66 -7.70 2.79
CA ILE A 300 -4.54 -8.54 3.24
C ILE A 300 -3.73 -7.83 4.34
N TYR A 301 -3.60 -6.51 4.27
CA TYR A 301 -2.83 -5.74 5.22
C TYR A 301 -3.28 -5.91 6.69
N PRO A 302 -4.59 -5.94 7.04
CA PRO A 302 -5.05 -6.23 8.39
C PRO A 302 -4.62 -7.60 8.92
N ILE A 303 -4.52 -8.63 8.05
CA ILE A 303 -4.04 -9.96 8.44
C ILE A 303 -2.58 -9.88 8.88
N SER A 304 -1.74 -9.20 8.10
CA SER A 304 -0.32 -9.07 8.42
C SER A 304 -0.07 -8.25 9.69
N THR A 305 -0.85 -7.19 9.93
CA THR A 305 -0.73 -6.35 11.13
C THR A 305 -1.20 -7.06 12.40
N SER A 306 -2.20 -7.94 12.31
CA SER A 306 -2.65 -8.77 13.44
C SER A 306 -1.74 -9.96 13.71
N LEU A 307 -1.11 -10.52 12.67
CA LEU A 307 -0.15 -11.62 12.80
C LEU A 307 1.05 -11.24 13.65
N ALA A 308 1.63 -10.05 13.43
CA ALA A 308 2.89 -9.67 14.04
C ALA A 308 2.88 -9.72 15.59
N PRO A 309 1.92 -9.10 16.31
CA PRO A 309 1.87 -9.19 17.76
C PRO A 309 1.52 -10.59 18.27
N ALA A 310 0.62 -11.31 17.57
CA ALA A 310 0.22 -12.67 17.97
C ALA A 310 1.39 -13.66 17.88
N LEU A 311 2.17 -13.56 16.80
CA LEU A 311 3.33 -14.41 16.57
C LEU A 311 4.49 -14.08 17.53
N SER A 312 4.76 -12.79 17.77
CA SER A 312 5.75 -12.34 18.74
C SER A 312 5.42 -12.83 20.17
N ALA A 313 4.15 -12.76 20.57
CA ALA A 313 3.71 -13.25 21.87
C ALA A 313 3.85 -14.78 22.00
N ALA A 314 3.48 -15.54 20.95
CA ALA A 314 3.64 -16.99 20.94
C ALA A 314 5.12 -17.41 21.03
N ARG A 315 6.01 -16.69 20.34
CA ARG A 315 7.45 -16.90 20.36
C ARG A 315 8.08 -16.55 21.70
N ALA A 316 7.70 -15.43 22.31
CA ALA A 316 8.16 -15.02 23.64
C ALA A 316 7.73 -16.02 24.74
N ALA A 317 6.60 -16.71 24.56
CA ALA A 317 6.12 -17.77 25.42
C ALA A 317 6.73 -19.15 25.08
N GLU A 318 7.66 -19.24 24.12
CA GLU A 318 8.29 -20.47 23.61
C GLU A 318 7.28 -21.54 23.16
N ASN A 319 6.04 -21.14 22.84
CA ASN A 319 4.97 -22.03 22.44
C ASN A 319 4.95 -22.27 20.93
N LYS A 320 5.73 -23.24 20.47
CA LYS A 320 5.86 -23.59 19.05
C LYS A 320 4.55 -24.04 18.41
N ILE A 321 3.65 -24.69 19.17
CA ILE A 321 2.34 -25.13 18.67
C ILE A 321 1.49 -23.89 18.32
N LYS A 322 1.45 -22.89 19.21
CA LYS A 322 0.72 -21.65 18.99
C LYS A 322 1.37 -20.80 17.88
N GLU A 323 2.71 -20.75 17.83
CA GLU A 323 3.46 -20.08 16.76
C GLU A 323 3.06 -20.64 15.38
N ARG A 324 3.05 -21.97 15.24
CA ARG A 324 2.63 -22.65 14.02
C ARG A 324 1.15 -22.40 13.68
N SER A 325 0.26 -22.52 14.66
CA SER A 325 -1.18 -22.32 14.47
C SER A 325 -1.49 -20.91 13.98
N VAL A 326 -0.94 -19.88 14.62
CA VAL A 326 -1.13 -18.48 14.25
C VAL A 326 -0.60 -18.19 12.83
N LEU A 327 0.59 -18.68 12.51
CA LEU A 327 1.19 -18.48 11.19
C LEU A 327 0.40 -19.23 10.10
N SER A 328 0.04 -20.49 10.32
CA SER A 328 -0.74 -21.29 9.38
C SER A 328 -2.13 -20.68 9.11
N ALA A 329 -2.82 -20.23 10.15
CA ALA A 329 -4.12 -19.56 10.02
C ALA A 329 -4.01 -18.25 9.22
N SER A 330 -2.96 -17.43 9.45
CA SER A 330 -2.75 -16.19 8.73
C SER A 330 -2.42 -16.43 7.25
N VAL A 331 -1.57 -17.41 6.93
CA VAL A 331 -1.28 -17.82 5.55
C VAL A 331 -2.54 -18.34 4.88
N LYS A 332 -3.32 -19.18 5.54
CA LYS A 332 -4.58 -19.73 5.04
C LYS A 332 -5.58 -18.61 4.68
N MET A 333 -5.82 -17.67 5.59
CA MET A 333 -6.72 -16.53 5.34
C MET A 333 -6.24 -15.67 4.16
N THR A 334 -4.92 -15.49 4.05
CA THR A 334 -4.31 -14.77 2.92
C THR A 334 -4.57 -15.46 1.60
N VAL A 335 -4.41 -16.78 1.55
CA VAL A 335 -4.68 -17.62 0.37
C VAL A 335 -6.15 -17.57 -0.03
N ILE A 336 -7.07 -17.72 0.96
CA ILE A 336 -8.51 -17.67 0.76
C ILE A 336 -8.97 -16.33 0.12
N ILE A 337 -8.32 -15.21 0.44
CA ILE A 337 -8.67 -13.91 -0.12
C ILE A 337 -7.95 -13.65 -1.44
N SER A 338 -6.66 -13.95 -1.53
CA SER A 338 -5.83 -13.55 -2.67
C SER A 338 -6.09 -14.37 -3.94
N ILE A 339 -6.41 -15.67 -3.83
CA ILE A 339 -6.66 -16.54 -4.99
C ILE A 339 -7.89 -16.10 -5.79
N PRO A 340 -9.10 -15.94 -5.18
CA PRO A 340 -10.27 -15.50 -5.93
C PRO A 340 -10.08 -14.08 -6.50
N CYS A 341 -9.38 -13.19 -5.80
CA CYS A 341 -9.05 -11.87 -6.33
C CYS A 341 -8.15 -11.96 -7.57
N ALA A 342 -7.12 -12.82 -7.54
CA ALA A 342 -6.22 -13.02 -8.67
C ALA A 342 -6.95 -13.61 -9.89
N ILE A 343 -7.71 -14.68 -9.70
CA ILE A 343 -8.45 -15.34 -10.76
C ILE A 343 -9.57 -14.44 -11.28
N GLY A 344 -10.34 -13.82 -10.39
CA GLY A 344 -11.44 -12.93 -10.76
C GLY A 344 -10.98 -11.72 -11.56
N MET A 345 -9.89 -11.05 -11.12
CA MET A 345 -9.32 -9.92 -11.87
C MET A 345 -8.70 -10.36 -13.21
N ALA A 346 -8.11 -11.56 -13.29
CA ALA A 346 -7.58 -12.07 -14.54
C ALA A 346 -8.68 -12.29 -15.59
N LEU A 347 -9.79 -12.91 -15.19
CA LEU A 347 -10.89 -13.27 -16.10
C LEU A 347 -11.81 -12.09 -16.43
N MET A 348 -12.04 -11.21 -15.45
CA MET A 348 -12.96 -10.08 -15.57
C MET A 348 -12.21 -8.74 -15.75
N SER A 349 -10.94 -8.77 -16.21
CA SER A 349 -10.11 -7.57 -16.37
C SER A 349 -10.79 -6.49 -17.22
N LYS A 350 -11.27 -6.83 -18.42
CA LYS A 350 -11.95 -5.89 -19.33
C LYS A 350 -13.27 -5.38 -18.75
N PRO A 351 -14.22 -6.24 -18.26
CA PRO A 351 -15.44 -5.79 -17.61
C PRO A 351 -15.21 -4.87 -16.40
N ILE A 352 -14.24 -5.22 -15.52
CA ILE A 352 -13.94 -4.42 -14.33
C ILE A 352 -13.37 -3.06 -14.72
N LEU A 353 -12.45 -3.01 -15.68
CA LEU A 353 -11.89 -1.76 -16.17
C LEU A 353 -12.96 -0.90 -16.85
N GLY A 354 -13.83 -1.49 -17.69
CA GLY A 354 -14.93 -0.79 -18.36
C GLY A 354 -16.03 -0.30 -17.42
N LEU A 355 -16.14 -0.89 -16.19
CA LEU A 355 -17.03 -0.37 -15.16
C LEU A 355 -16.50 0.97 -14.57
N LEU A 356 -15.19 1.13 -14.51
CA LEU A 356 -14.54 2.23 -13.81
C LEU A 356 -14.06 3.36 -14.74
N PHE A 357 -13.65 3.01 -15.96
CA PHE A 357 -13.03 3.94 -16.90
C PHE A 357 -13.86 4.04 -18.19
N SER A 358 -14.14 5.26 -18.62
CA SER A 358 -15.05 5.55 -19.73
C SER A 358 -14.38 5.37 -21.12
N ASN A 359 -13.04 5.48 -21.19
CA ASN A 359 -12.31 5.38 -22.46
C ASN A 359 -12.11 3.91 -22.87
N GLU A 360 -12.89 3.48 -23.86
CA GLU A 360 -12.85 2.10 -24.34
C GLU A 360 -11.50 1.69 -24.94
N ALA A 361 -10.80 2.59 -25.62
CA ALA A 361 -9.48 2.33 -26.17
C ALA A 361 -8.45 2.04 -25.07
N SER A 362 -8.45 2.86 -24.01
CA SER A 362 -7.60 2.67 -22.83
C SER A 362 -7.94 1.38 -22.10
N VAL A 363 -9.23 1.06 -21.96
CA VAL A 363 -9.70 -0.19 -21.33
C VAL A 363 -9.22 -1.41 -22.14
N ASN A 364 -9.37 -1.39 -23.47
CA ASN A 364 -8.92 -2.49 -24.34
C ASN A 364 -7.40 -2.69 -24.28
N SER A 365 -6.63 -1.60 -24.17
CA SER A 365 -5.17 -1.64 -24.02
C SER A 365 -4.75 -2.16 -22.64
N ALA A 366 -5.42 -1.76 -21.57
CA ALA A 366 -5.06 -2.10 -20.18
C ALA A 366 -5.56 -3.49 -19.74
N ALA A 367 -6.63 -4.02 -20.32
CA ALA A 367 -7.23 -5.29 -19.92
C ALA A 367 -6.25 -6.49 -19.99
N PRO A 368 -5.47 -6.71 -21.05
CA PRO A 368 -4.47 -7.76 -21.08
C PRO A 368 -3.34 -7.54 -20.06
N LEU A 369 -2.98 -6.27 -19.80
CA LEU A 369 -1.97 -5.94 -18.79
C LEU A 369 -2.42 -6.31 -17.38
N LEU A 370 -3.67 -6.01 -17.04
CA LEU A 370 -4.28 -6.40 -15.76
C LEU A 370 -4.41 -7.92 -15.64
N SER A 371 -4.86 -8.59 -16.70
CA SER A 371 -5.02 -10.06 -16.72
C SER A 371 -3.69 -10.77 -16.41
N ILE A 372 -2.59 -10.35 -17.05
CA ILE A 372 -1.24 -10.91 -16.81
C ILE A 372 -0.70 -10.54 -15.42
N LEU A 373 -1.02 -9.33 -14.93
CA LEU A 373 -0.57 -8.86 -13.62
C LEU A 373 -1.32 -9.54 -12.46
N SER A 374 -2.55 -9.95 -12.67
CA SER A 374 -3.45 -10.44 -11.62
C SER A 374 -2.90 -11.63 -10.80
N PRO A 375 -2.22 -12.63 -11.35
CA PRO A 375 -1.59 -13.68 -10.54
C PRO A 375 -0.56 -13.17 -9.53
N ALA A 376 0.05 -12.02 -9.79
CA ALA A 376 0.98 -11.39 -8.85
C ALA A 376 0.29 -10.94 -7.54
N ILE A 377 -1.04 -10.80 -7.52
CA ILE A 377 -1.83 -10.50 -6.30
C ILE A 377 -1.59 -11.59 -5.26
N PHE A 378 -1.64 -12.86 -5.65
CA PHE A 378 -1.38 -13.98 -4.75
C PHE A 378 0.05 -13.93 -4.17
N PHE A 379 1.06 -13.72 -5.02
CA PHE A 379 2.44 -13.67 -4.55
C PHE A 379 2.73 -12.45 -3.68
N SER A 380 2.16 -11.29 -3.99
CA SER A 380 2.27 -10.08 -3.17
C SER A 380 1.63 -10.24 -1.80
N ALA A 381 0.52 -10.98 -1.74
CA ALA A 381 -0.17 -11.31 -0.50
C ALA A 381 0.68 -12.23 0.40
N ILE A 382 1.22 -13.30 -0.16
CA ILE A 382 2.15 -14.21 0.54
C ILE A 382 3.39 -13.46 1.02
N LEU A 383 3.98 -12.61 0.16
CA LEU A 383 5.12 -11.76 0.53
C LEU A 383 4.81 -10.88 1.76
N THR A 384 3.63 -10.26 1.79
CA THR A 384 3.21 -9.34 2.86
C THR A 384 3.13 -10.07 4.20
N VAL A 385 2.45 -11.21 4.25
CA VAL A 385 2.25 -11.99 5.48
C VAL A 385 3.55 -12.66 5.94
N THR A 386 4.34 -13.21 5.02
CA THR A 386 5.63 -13.83 5.36
C THR A 386 6.66 -12.80 5.82
N SER A 387 6.64 -11.58 5.26
CA SER A 387 7.48 -10.48 5.74
C SER A 387 7.11 -10.07 7.17
N ALA A 388 5.81 -9.94 7.48
CA ALA A 388 5.34 -9.66 8.82
C ALA A 388 5.74 -10.76 9.82
N ALA A 389 5.67 -12.03 9.42
CA ALA A 389 6.09 -13.15 10.24
C ALA A 389 7.60 -13.12 10.57
N LEU A 390 8.45 -12.89 9.57
CA LEU A 390 9.90 -12.77 9.76
C LEU A 390 10.26 -11.57 10.64
N GLN A 391 9.60 -10.43 10.45
CA GLN A 391 9.82 -9.23 11.27
C GLN A 391 9.40 -9.47 12.73
N ALA A 392 8.25 -10.10 12.95
CA ALA A 392 7.75 -10.47 14.28
C ALA A 392 8.70 -11.42 15.04
N CYS A 393 9.44 -12.24 14.30
CA CYS A 393 10.43 -13.18 14.83
C CYS A 393 11.86 -12.61 14.88
N HIS A 394 12.04 -11.29 14.76
CA HIS A 394 13.33 -10.59 14.78
C HIS A 394 14.28 -10.87 13.60
N TYR A 395 13.78 -11.44 12.48
CA TYR A 395 14.54 -11.65 11.25
C TYR A 395 14.32 -10.53 10.23
N GLN A 396 14.36 -9.27 10.63
CA GLN A 396 14.02 -8.09 9.83
C GLN A 396 14.86 -7.95 8.55
N ARG A 397 16.10 -8.49 8.52
CA ARG A 397 16.99 -8.44 7.34
C ARG A 397 16.59 -9.42 6.23
N LYS A 398 15.85 -10.48 6.54
CA LYS A 398 15.52 -11.53 5.56
C LYS A 398 14.53 -11.06 4.48
N PRO A 399 13.44 -10.33 4.80
CA PRO A 399 12.60 -9.73 3.78
C PRO A 399 13.34 -8.77 2.84
N ILE A 400 14.35 -8.04 3.32
CA ILE A 400 15.15 -7.13 2.48
C ILE A 400 15.90 -7.93 1.41
N ILE A 401 16.48 -9.08 1.77
CA ILE A 401 17.18 -9.94 0.82
C ILE A 401 16.21 -10.44 -0.26
N SER A 402 15.02 -10.92 0.12
CA SER A 402 14.03 -11.39 -0.84
C SER A 402 13.58 -10.27 -1.79
N MET A 403 13.40 -9.05 -1.27
CA MET A 403 13.04 -7.87 -2.06
C MET A 403 14.14 -7.53 -3.07
N VAL A 404 15.40 -7.53 -2.67
CA VAL A 404 16.53 -7.29 -3.59
C VAL A 404 16.56 -8.34 -4.70
N CYS A 405 16.43 -9.62 -4.38
CA CYS A 405 16.34 -10.69 -5.38
C CYS A 405 15.20 -10.45 -6.38
N GLY A 406 14.02 -10.06 -5.90
CA GLY A 406 12.87 -9.79 -6.75
C GLY A 406 13.05 -8.53 -7.62
N ILE A 407 13.68 -7.49 -7.09
CA ILE A 407 14.00 -6.27 -7.85
C ILE A 407 14.93 -6.59 -9.02
N VAL A 408 16.00 -7.37 -8.78
CA VAL A 408 16.92 -7.82 -9.83
C VAL A 408 16.17 -8.68 -10.86
N ALA A 409 15.39 -9.65 -10.41
CA ALA A 409 14.59 -10.50 -11.30
C ALA A 409 13.62 -9.67 -12.16
N LYS A 410 12.96 -8.65 -11.57
CA LYS A 410 12.10 -7.72 -12.30
C LYS A 410 12.86 -6.95 -13.36
N ALA A 411 13.98 -6.33 -12.99
CA ALA A 411 14.76 -5.53 -13.91
C ALA A 411 15.19 -6.36 -15.13
N VAL A 412 15.71 -7.57 -14.89
CA VAL A 412 16.14 -8.48 -15.96
C VAL A 412 14.94 -8.91 -16.82
N ALA A 413 13.86 -9.41 -16.22
CA ALA A 413 12.69 -9.91 -16.94
C ALA A 413 11.99 -8.79 -17.73
N SER A 414 11.74 -7.63 -17.11
CA SER A 414 11.09 -6.50 -17.78
C SER A 414 11.94 -5.98 -18.94
N CYS A 415 13.24 -5.75 -18.74
CA CYS A 415 14.11 -5.25 -19.80
C CYS A 415 14.22 -6.25 -20.96
N ALA A 416 14.40 -7.54 -20.68
CA ALA A 416 14.51 -8.56 -21.71
C ALA A 416 13.21 -8.69 -22.54
N LEU A 417 12.05 -8.82 -21.86
CA LEU A 417 10.77 -9.03 -22.51
C LEU A 417 10.27 -7.80 -23.28
N MET A 418 10.37 -6.59 -22.68
CA MET A 418 9.95 -5.37 -23.36
C MET A 418 10.84 -5.00 -24.56
N SER A 419 12.10 -5.46 -24.61
CA SER A 419 12.97 -5.25 -25.77
C SER A 419 12.52 -6.04 -26.99
N ILE A 420 11.70 -7.06 -26.82
CA ILE A 420 11.11 -7.85 -27.91
C ILE A 420 9.84 -7.12 -28.39
N LYS A 421 9.89 -6.54 -29.59
CA LYS A 421 8.80 -5.71 -30.16
C LYS A 421 7.43 -6.39 -30.15
N SER A 422 7.36 -7.72 -30.36
CA SER A 422 6.10 -8.48 -30.34
C SER A 422 5.47 -8.61 -28.94
N ILE A 423 6.28 -8.55 -27.88
CA ILE A 423 5.83 -8.57 -26.47
C ILE A 423 5.51 -7.15 -26.01
N GLY A 424 6.39 -6.20 -26.32
CA GLY A 424 6.20 -4.79 -26.00
C GLY A 424 5.87 -4.55 -24.53
N ILE A 425 4.83 -3.73 -24.28
CA ILE A 425 4.38 -3.35 -22.92
C ILE A 425 3.97 -4.55 -22.05
N LEU A 426 3.57 -5.70 -22.63
CA LEU A 426 3.21 -6.91 -21.88
C LEU A 426 4.37 -7.44 -21.02
N GLY A 427 5.61 -7.09 -21.38
CA GLY A 427 6.79 -7.43 -20.60
C GLY A 427 6.82 -6.80 -19.21
N ALA A 428 6.15 -5.65 -18.98
CA ALA A 428 6.10 -4.97 -17.69
C ALA A 428 5.29 -5.77 -16.63
N PRO A 429 4.03 -6.16 -16.89
CA PRO A 429 3.28 -7.00 -15.95
C PRO A 429 3.91 -8.38 -15.76
N ILE A 430 4.51 -9.00 -16.79
CA ILE A 430 5.24 -10.26 -16.64
C ILE A 430 6.44 -10.08 -15.71
N GLY A 431 7.24 -9.05 -15.90
CA GLY A 431 8.37 -8.74 -15.01
C GLY A 431 7.94 -8.49 -13.57
N THR A 432 6.80 -7.83 -13.37
CA THR A 432 6.21 -7.62 -12.04
C THR A 432 5.74 -8.94 -11.42
N LEU A 433 5.12 -9.83 -12.20
CA LEU A 433 4.73 -11.17 -11.77
C LEU A 433 5.95 -11.99 -11.33
N VAL A 434 7.00 -12.03 -12.15
CA VAL A 434 8.27 -12.71 -11.84
C VAL A 434 8.89 -12.13 -10.56
N SER A 435 8.89 -10.83 -10.40
CA SER A 435 9.40 -10.15 -9.21
C SER A 435 8.70 -10.63 -7.93
N TYR A 436 7.36 -10.53 -7.89
CA TYR A 436 6.59 -10.96 -6.71
C TYR A 436 6.68 -12.46 -6.46
N PHE A 437 6.76 -13.28 -7.52
CA PHE A 437 7.02 -14.71 -7.39
C PHE A 437 8.36 -14.98 -6.70
N VAL A 438 9.45 -14.38 -7.17
CA VAL A 438 10.80 -14.55 -6.59
C VAL A 438 10.83 -14.05 -5.15
N MET A 439 10.27 -12.85 -4.88
CA MET A 439 10.20 -12.30 -3.52
C MET A 439 9.43 -13.24 -2.57
N ALA A 440 8.27 -13.72 -2.99
CA ALA A 440 7.43 -14.60 -2.19
C ALA A 440 8.10 -15.96 -1.95
N ALA A 441 8.72 -16.55 -2.98
CA ALA A 441 9.41 -17.83 -2.87
C ALA A 441 10.60 -17.75 -1.90
N VAL A 442 11.48 -16.76 -2.06
CA VAL A 442 12.64 -16.56 -1.19
C VAL A 442 12.20 -16.26 0.25
N ASN A 443 11.18 -15.41 0.41
CA ASN A 443 10.66 -15.06 1.74
C ASN A 443 10.02 -16.27 2.44
N PHE A 444 9.27 -17.08 1.69
CA PHE A 444 8.66 -18.31 2.19
C PHE A 444 9.71 -19.33 2.60
N MET A 445 10.79 -19.51 1.82
CA MET A 445 11.93 -20.34 2.21
C MET A 445 12.55 -19.87 3.54
N PHE A 446 12.68 -18.57 3.75
CA PHE A 446 13.15 -18.04 5.03
C PHE A 446 12.16 -18.32 6.18
N VAL A 447 10.86 -18.25 5.95
CA VAL A 447 9.84 -18.62 6.96
C VAL A 447 9.96 -20.08 7.33
N LEU A 448 10.08 -20.99 6.36
CA LEU A 448 10.25 -22.43 6.61
C LEU A 448 11.53 -22.73 7.41
N LYS A 449 12.61 -22.00 7.12
CA LYS A 449 13.91 -22.21 7.80
C LYS A 449 13.97 -21.61 9.21
N TYR A 450 13.40 -20.42 9.44
CA TYR A 450 13.65 -19.64 10.66
C TYR A 450 12.43 -19.50 11.58
N VAL A 451 11.21 -19.77 11.08
CA VAL A 451 9.99 -19.63 11.86
C VAL A 451 9.31 -20.98 12.07
N SER A 452 8.90 -21.67 11.02
CA SER A 452 8.22 -22.96 11.12
C SER A 452 8.41 -23.79 9.84
N SER A 453 9.00 -24.98 9.99
CA SER A 453 9.27 -25.91 8.87
C SER A 453 8.04 -26.71 8.39
N GLU A 454 6.89 -26.60 9.07
CA GLU A 454 5.77 -27.53 8.87
C GLU A 454 4.57 -26.94 8.12
N ILE A 455 4.70 -25.77 7.48
CA ILE A 455 3.63 -25.17 6.69
C ILE A 455 3.66 -25.75 5.27
N ASN A 456 2.64 -26.53 4.95
CA ASN A 456 2.47 -27.03 3.58
C ASN A 456 1.52 -26.10 2.79
N ILE A 457 2.11 -25.14 2.07
CA ILE A 457 1.37 -24.16 1.30
C ILE A 457 0.52 -24.83 0.20
N PHE A 458 0.98 -25.93 -0.39
CA PHE A 458 0.23 -26.63 -1.46
C PHE A 458 -1.12 -27.15 -0.96
N LYS A 459 -1.17 -27.69 0.27
CA LYS A 459 -2.45 -28.14 0.88
C LYS A 459 -3.42 -26.99 1.09
N LEU A 460 -2.90 -25.78 1.39
CA LEU A 460 -3.72 -24.58 1.62
C LEU A 460 -4.24 -23.96 0.32
N ILE A 461 -3.56 -24.18 -0.82
CA ILE A 461 -3.88 -23.55 -2.10
C ILE A 461 -4.91 -24.36 -2.90
N ILE A 462 -4.90 -25.69 -2.84
CA ILE A 462 -5.69 -26.57 -3.75
C ILE A 462 -7.17 -26.25 -3.67
N LYS A 463 -7.76 -26.26 -2.46
CA LYS A 463 -9.20 -26.04 -2.30
C LYS A 463 -9.65 -24.63 -2.71
N PRO A 464 -8.97 -23.52 -2.31
CA PRO A 464 -9.28 -22.19 -2.84
C PRO A 464 -9.16 -22.07 -4.36
N ILE A 465 -8.20 -22.73 -5.01
CA ILE A 465 -8.11 -22.76 -6.48
C ILE A 465 -9.33 -23.44 -7.08
N VAL A 466 -9.69 -24.63 -6.59
CA VAL A 466 -10.86 -25.38 -7.09
C VAL A 466 -12.14 -24.58 -6.88
N ALA A 467 -12.35 -24.02 -5.68
CA ALA A 467 -13.50 -23.18 -5.38
C ALA A 467 -13.57 -21.94 -6.30
N SER A 468 -12.43 -21.27 -6.52
CA SER A 468 -12.36 -20.11 -7.41
C SER A 468 -12.59 -20.49 -8.87
N GLY A 469 -12.08 -21.63 -9.33
CA GLY A 469 -12.32 -22.14 -10.67
C GLY A 469 -13.81 -22.42 -10.93
N LEU A 470 -14.48 -23.10 -10.00
CA LEU A 470 -15.93 -23.34 -10.07
C LEU A 470 -16.75 -22.05 -10.03
N ALA A 471 -16.39 -21.12 -9.14
CA ALA A 471 -17.03 -19.81 -9.08
C ALA A 471 -16.81 -19.01 -10.37
N SER A 472 -15.66 -19.13 -11.01
CA SER A 472 -15.34 -18.44 -12.27
C SER A 472 -16.22 -18.89 -13.44
N ILE A 473 -16.61 -20.16 -13.48
CA ILE A 473 -17.55 -20.67 -14.49
C ILE A 473 -18.90 -19.96 -14.34
N LEU A 474 -19.41 -19.83 -13.11
CA LEU A 474 -20.64 -19.09 -12.83
C LEU A 474 -20.50 -17.60 -13.18
N THR A 475 -19.34 -17.02 -12.93
CA THR A 475 -19.05 -15.60 -13.27
C THR A 475 -19.17 -15.38 -14.78
N LEU A 476 -18.48 -16.19 -15.57
CA LEU A 476 -18.44 -16.03 -17.01
C LEU A 476 -19.80 -16.30 -17.65
N THR A 477 -20.54 -17.31 -17.18
CA THR A 477 -21.89 -17.62 -17.68
C THR A 477 -22.90 -16.52 -17.35
N SER A 478 -22.90 -16.03 -16.11
CA SER A 478 -23.80 -14.96 -15.68
C SER A 478 -23.49 -13.63 -16.38
N TYR A 479 -22.19 -13.29 -16.49
CA TYR A 479 -21.76 -12.11 -17.21
C TYR A 479 -22.19 -12.14 -18.69
N ASN A 480 -21.90 -13.23 -19.38
CA ASN A 480 -22.24 -13.37 -20.79
C ASN A 480 -23.75 -13.33 -21.04
N ALA A 481 -24.56 -13.90 -20.16
CA ALA A 481 -26.03 -13.85 -20.24
C ALA A 481 -26.56 -12.41 -20.12
N ILE A 482 -26.07 -11.65 -19.12
CA ILE A 482 -26.52 -10.27 -18.88
C ILE A 482 -25.93 -9.31 -19.92
N TYR A 483 -24.70 -9.55 -20.37
CA TYR A 483 -24.06 -8.78 -21.44
C TYR A 483 -24.86 -8.88 -22.75
N ARG A 484 -25.31 -10.09 -23.14
CA ARG A 484 -26.18 -10.30 -24.32
C ARG A 484 -27.53 -9.63 -24.18
N ALA A 485 -28.01 -9.41 -22.95
CA ALA A 485 -29.25 -8.67 -22.67
C ALA A 485 -29.07 -7.14 -22.76
N GLY A 486 -27.88 -6.65 -23.12
CA GLY A 486 -27.61 -5.21 -23.32
C GLY A 486 -27.23 -4.42 -22.05
N HIS A 487 -26.92 -5.09 -20.95
CA HIS A 487 -26.60 -4.43 -19.67
C HIS A 487 -25.19 -4.78 -19.14
N PRO A 488 -24.09 -4.36 -19.81
CA PRO A 488 -22.73 -4.77 -19.43
C PRO A 488 -22.32 -4.34 -18.02
N THR A 489 -22.65 -3.11 -17.62
CA THR A 489 -22.31 -2.57 -16.29
C THR A 489 -23.00 -3.36 -15.17
N VAL A 490 -24.30 -3.57 -15.31
CA VAL A 490 -25.10 -4.36 -14.36
C VAL A 490 -24.61 -5.81 -14.32
N GLY A 491 -24.30 -6.38 -15.50
CA GLY A 491 -23.72 -7.72 -15.64
C GLY A 491 -22.42 -7.88 -14.87
N THR A 492 -21.53 -6.90 -14.95
CA THR A 492 -20.26 -6.92 -14.21
C THR A 492 -20.48 -6.95 -12.70
N VAL A 493 -21.32 -6.04 -12.18
CA VAL A 493 -21.58 -5.93 -10.73
C VAL A 493 -22.25 -7.20 -10.19
N ILE A 494 -23.31 -7.67 -10.86
CA ILE A 494 -24.03 -8.89 -10.45
C ILE A 494 -23.11 -10.11 -10.52
N SER A 495 -22.31 -10.25 -11.57
CA SER A 495 -21.42 -11.40 -11.71
C SER A 495 -20.32 -11.41 -10.65
N ILE A 496 -19.76 -10.26 -10.28
CA ILE A 496 -18.79 -10.17 -9.16
C ILE A 496 -19.47 -10.58 -7.84
N ALA A 497 -20.65 -10.04 -7.55
CA ALA A 497 -21.37 -10.38 -6.32
C ALA A 497 -21.71 -11.88 -6.24
N LEU A 498 -22.19 -12.44 -7.35
CA LEU A 498 -22.49 -13.87 -7.46
C LEU A 498 -21.24 -14.73 -7.29
N THR A 499 -20.10 -14.29 -7.85
CA THR A 499 -18.82 -14.98 -7.71
C THR A 499 -18.37 -15.06 -6.26
N VAL A 500 -18.41 -13.93 -5.56
CA VAL A 500 -18.04 -13.88 -4.14
C VAL A 500 -18.92 -14.83 -3.32
N PHE A 501 -20.23 -14.79 -3.55
CA PHE A 501 -21.17 -15.66 -2.84
C PHE A 501 -20.92 -17.14 -3.16
N ALA A 502 -20.83 -17.50 -4.43
CA ALA A 502 -20.57 -18.88 -4.88
C ALA A 502 -19.22 -19.41 -4.38
N TYR A 503 -18.17 -18.58 -4.39
CA TYR A 503 -16.86 -18.93 -3.87
C TYR A 503 -16.91 -19.36 -2.40
N PHE A 504 -17.57 -18.59 -1.54
CA PHE A 504 -17.71 -18.97 -0.14
C PHE A 504 -18.54 -20.25 0.03
N ILE A 505 -19.60 -20.45 -0.75
CA ILE A 505 -20.37 -21.69 -0.74
C ILE A 505 -19.47 -22.88 -1.09
N PHE A 506 -18.68 -22.77 -2.18
CA PHE A 506 -17.77 -23.85 -2.58
C PHE A 506 -16.68 -24.12 -1.52
N LEU A 507 -16.16 -23.10 -0.85
CA LEU A 507 -15.24 -23.31 0.27
C LEU A 507 -15.87 -24.09 1.44
N PHE A 508 -17.14 -23.82 1.76
CA PHE A 508 -17.86 -24.57 2.79
C PHE A 508 -18.10 -26.03 2.34
N VAL A 509 -18.52 -26.25 1.11
CA VAL A 509 -18.71 -27.59 0.53
C VAL A 509 -17.41 -28.39 0.54
N LEU A 510 -16.29 -27.77 0.20
CA LEU A 510 -14.96 -28.37 0.23
C LEU A 510 -14.39 -28.53 1.66
N LYS A 511 -15.15 -28.15 2.68
CA LYS A 511 -14.75 -28.20 4.11
C LYS A 511 -13.38 -27.56 4.33
N GLU A 512 -13.20 -26.34 3.82
CA GLU A 512 -11.97 -25.58 4.00
C GLU A 512 -11.89 -24.96 5.39
N PHE A 513 -13.02 -24.50 5.95
CA PHE A 513 -13.06 -23.86 7.25
C PHE A 513 -13.14 -24.88 8.40
N ASN A 514 -12.24 -24.73 9.37
CA ASN A 514 -12.30 -25.41 10.66
C ASN A 514 -12.97 -24.49 11.69
N ARG A 515 -13.40 -25.08 12.82
CA ARG A 515 -13.98 -24.32 13.95
C ARG A 515 -13.05 -23.19 14.41
N ASP A 516 -11.76 -23.47 14.51
CA ASP A 516 -10.74 -22.51 14.98
C ASP A 516 -10.60 -21.32 14.02
N ASP A 517 -10.75 -21.52 12.72
CA ASP A 517 -10.72 -20.46 11.71
C ASP A 517 -11.88 -19.46 11.91
N ILE A 518 -13.05 -19.97 12.28
CA ILE A 518 -14.26 -19.14 12.47
C ILE A 518 -14.21 -18.39 13.81
N MET A 519 -13.59 -18.96 14.83
CA MET A 519 -13.43 -18.32 16.14
C MET A 519 -12.51 -17.08 16.10
N ILE A 520 -11.72 -16.91 15.05
CA ILE A 520 -10.90 -15.72 14.83
C ILE A 520 -11.75 -14.48 14.46
N PHE A 521 -12.95 -14.69 13.87
CA PHE A 521 -13.83 -13.59 13.48
C PHE A 521 -14.59 -13.00 14.67
N PRO A 522 -14.88 -11.69 14.65
CA PRO A 522 -15.81 -11.10 15.61
C PRO A 522 -17.15 -11.84 15.58
N HIS A 523 -17.66 -12.25 16.74
CA HIS A 523 -18.84 -13.10 16.88
C HIS A 523 -18.72 -14.51 16.28
N GLY A 524 -17.51 -15.07 16.17
CA GLY A 524 -17.21 -16.37 15.57
C GLY A 524 -18.09 -17.50 16.11
N GLU A 525 -18.41 -17.49 17.39
CA GLU A 525 -19.30 -18.50 18.00
C GLU A 525 -20.74 -18.45 17.46
N LYS A 526 -21.28 -17.24 17.19
CA LYS A 526 -22.60 -17.11 16.58
C LYS A 526 -22.58 -17.54 15.11
N ILE A 527 -21.52 -17.19 14.39
CA ILE A 527 -21.31 -17.61 13.00
C ILE A 527 -21.18 -19.13 12.92
N TYR A 528 -20.38 -19.75 13.80
CA TYR A 528 -20.23 -21.20 13.86
C TYR A 528 -21.54 -21.91 14.12
N LYS A 529 -22.31 -21.49 15.14
CA LYS A 529 -23.64 -22.07 15.44
C LYS A 529 -24.61 -21.94 14.26
N ALA A 530 -24.58 -20.82 13.54
CA ALA A 530 -25.40 -20.64 12.33
C ALA A 530 -24.98 -21.61 11.20
N LEU A 531 -23.68 -21.76 10.97
CA LEU A 531 -23.13 -22.66 9.93
C LEU A 531 -23.41 -24.15 10.26
N VAL A 532 -23.32 -24.55 11.53
CA VAL A 532 -23.70 -25.91 11.97
C VAL A 532 -25.18 -26.15 11.74
N LYS A 533 -26.05 -25.16 12.05
CA LYS A 533 -27.51 -25.24 11.79
C LYS A 533 -27.85 -25.35 10.30
N MET A 534 -27.03 -24.77 9.44
CA MET A 534 -27.14 -24.87 7.96
C MET A 534 -26.51 -26.15 7.38
N HIS A 535 -26.02 -27.07 8.18
CA HIS A 535 -25.31 -28.30 7.80
C HIS A 535 -24.03 -28.05 6.96
N LEU A 536 -23.49 -26.85 6.97
CA LEU A 536 -22.27 -26.47 6.25
C LEU A 536 -21.00 -26.78 7.06
N MET A 537 -21.13 -27.08 8.36
CA MET A 537 -20.04 -27.52 9.24
C MET A 537 -20.54 -28.62 10.21
N LYS A 538 -19.56 -29.44 10.67
CA LYS A 538 -19.81 -30.43 11.74
C LYS A 538 -19.44 -29.88 13.11
#